data_97cef6ec752e84cb2ac3b48443899775
#
_entry.id   97cef6ec752e84cb2ac3b48443899775
#
_cell.length_a   1.000
_cell.length_b   1.000
_cell.length_c   1.000
_cell.angle_alpha   90.00
_cell.angle_beta   90.00
_cell.angle_gamma   90.00
#
_symmetry.space_group_name_H-M   'P 1'
#
loop_
_entity.id
_entity.type
_entity.pdbx_description
1 polymer ?
#
loop_
_entity_poly.entity_id
_entity_poly.type
_entity_poly.pdbx_seq_one_letter_code
_entity_poly.pdbx_strand_id
1 'polypeptide(L)'
;QMCIRDRLGSIAAIGIFNLRTRTRQVMNFANAIPMMNADIITGVSLFLLFVSFGISQGFTTVVLAHITFCTPYVVLSVMPRLKKMNQNVYEAALDLGATPFQALRKVILPEIFPGMISGFILAFTLSIDDFAVTIFTIGNEGLETLSTYIYADARKGGLTPELRPLSLSLIHISEPTRRRG
;
A
#
# COMPACT_ATOMS: atom_id res chain seq x y z
N GLN A 1 -3.60 10.60 2.62
CA GLN A 1 -2.60 9.56 2.29
C GLN A 1 -3.23 8.38 1.55
N MET A 2 -4.19 7.71 2.14
CA MET A 2 -4.78 6.45 1.65
C MET A 2 -5.36 6.58 0.24
N CYS A 3 -6.19 7.60 -0.04
CA CYS A 3 -6.80 7.79 -1.35
C CYS A 3 -5.78 8.02 -2.48
N ILE A 4 -4.68 8.74 -2.21
CA ILE A 4 -3.62 9.00 -3.20
C ILE A 4 -2.91 7.69 -3.55
N ARG A 5 -2.54 6.92 -2.54
CA ARG A 5 -1.84 5.64 -2.68
C ARG A 5 -2.66 4.61 -3.46
N ASP A 6 -3.96 4.48 -3.13
CA ASP A 6 -4.84 3.51 -3.80
C ASP A 6 -5.08 3.89 -5.25
N ARG A 7 -5.21 5.19 -5.54
CA ARG A 7 -5.30 5.68 -6.92
C ARG A 7 -4.01 5.41 -7.69
N LEU A 8 -2.85 5.75 -7.11
CA LEU A 8 -1.55 5.50 -7.74
C LEU A 8 -1.30 4.01 -7.96
N GLY A 9 -1.56 3.16 -6.95
CA GLY A 9 -1.42 1.72 -7.05
C GLY A 9 -2.35 1.10 -8.09
N SER A 10 -3.59 1.55 -8.17
CA SER A 10 -4.55 1.07 -9.17
C SER A 10 -4.18 1.51 -10.59
N ILE A 11 -3.75 2.76 -10.78
CA ILE A 11 -3.27 3.28 -12.07
C ILE A 11 -2.02 2.52 -12.49
N ALA A 12 -1.07 2.29 -11.57
CA ALA A 12 0.12 1.50 -11.83
C ALA A 12 -0.22 0.06 -12.22
N ALA A 13 -1.18 -0.58 -11.53
CA ALA A 13 -1.62 -1.94 -11.86
C ALA A 13 -2.23 -2.03 -13.26
N ILE A 14 -3.08 -1.06 -13.64
CA ILE A 14 -3.68 -0.98 -14.99
C ILE A 14 -2.59 -0.73 -16.03
N GLY A 15 -1.64 0.18 -15.75
CA GLY A 15 -0.50 0.45 -16.62
C GLY A 15 0.35 -0.80 -16.86
N ILE A 16 0.72 -1.51 -15.79
CA ILE A 16 1.49 -2.76 -15.86
C ILE A 16 0.72 -3.84 -16.64
N PHE A 17 -0.59 -3.93 -16.45
CA PHE A 17 -1.42 -4.91 -17.13
C PHE A 17 -1.44 -4.71 -18.65
N ASN A 18 -1.43 -3.47 -19.12
CA ASN A 18 -1.43 -3.12 -20.55
C ASN A 18 -0.03 -3.29 -21.22
N LEU A 19 1.02 -3.57 -20.45
CA LEU A 19 2.35 -3.78 -21.01
C LEU A 19 2.45 -5.15 -21.71
N ARG A 20 3.38 -5.23 -22.68
CA ARG A 20 3.74 -6.49 -23.34
C ARG A 20 4.15 -7.55 -22.32
N THR A 21 3.80 -8.81 -22.55
CA THR A 21 3.92 -9.91 -21.58
C THR A 21 5.30 -10.00 -20.90
N ARG A 22 6.39 -9.85 -21.64
CA ARG A 22 7.75 -9.86 -21.06
C ARG A 22 7.99 -8.68 -20.12
N THR A 23 7.63 -7.47 -20.55
CA THR A 23 7.79 -6.25 -19.74
C THR A 23 6.89 -6.30 -18.51
N ARG A 24 5.67 -6.83 -18.64
CA ARG A 24 4.74 -7.03 -17.51
C ARG A 24 5.32 -7.97 -16.46
N GLN A 25 5.98 -9.08 -16.88
CA GLN A 25 6.62 -9.99 -15.94
C GLN A 25 7.77 -9.32 -15.19
N VAL A 26 8.63 -8.56 -15.90
CA VAL A 26 9.73 -7.81 -15.27
C VAL A 26 9.19 -6.76 -14.30
N MET A 27 8.16 -6.01 -14.66
CA MET A 27 7.55 -5.01 -13.78
C MET A 27 6.90 -5.63 -12.55
N ASN A 28 6.20 -6.77 -12.69
CA ASN A 28 5.65 -7.49 -11.55
C ASN A 28 6.76 -8.02 -10.63
N PHE A 29 7.86 -8.50 -11.18
CA PHE A 29 9.02 -8.92 -10.39
C PHE A 29 9.65 -7.72 -9.67
N ALA A 30 9.89 -6.61 -10.37
CA ALA A 30 10.40 -5.38 -9.77
C ALA A 30 9.49 -4.85 -8.64
N ASN A 31 8.16 -4.94 -8.81
CA ASN A 31 7.19 -4.58 -7.78
C ASN A 31 7.24 -5.51 -6.55
N ALA A 32 7.67 -6.76 -6.71
CA ALA A 32 7.79 -7.71 -5.61
C ALA A 32 9.08 -7.52 -4.77
N ILE A 33 10.13 -6.91 -5.35
CA ILE A 33 11.42 -6.72 -4.66
C ILE A 33 11.27 -5.97 -3.32
N PRO A 34 10.59 -4.82 -3.24
CA PRO A 34 10.40 -4.10 -1.98
C PRO A 34 9.67 -4.91 -0.92
N MET A 35 8.77 -5.81 -1.34
CA MET A 35 7.99 -6.65 -0.43
C MET A 35 8.80 -7.80 0.19
N MET A 36 9.91 -8.19 -0.45
CA MET A 36 10.81 -9.24 0.05
C MET A 36 11.88 -8.69 0.99
N ASN A 37 12.11 -7.39 0.97
CA ASN A 37 13.08 -6.74 1.85
C ASN A 37 12.50 -6.57 3.26
N ALA A 38 13.38 -6.63 4.27
CA ALA A 38 12.99 -6.29 5.62
C ALA A 38 12.63 -4.80 5.71
N ASP A 39 11.57 -4.47 6.45
CA ASP A 39 11.04 -3.11 6.60
C ASP A 39 12.10 -2.12 7.10
N ILE A 40 13.02 -2.59 7.96
CA ILE A 40 14.16 -1.80 8.45
C ILE A 40 15.08 -1.37 7.30
N ILE A 41 15.39 -2.28 6.36
CA ILE A 41 16.25 -1.97 5.21
C ILE A 41 15.57 -0.93 4.32
N THR A 42 14.27 -1.09 4.08
CA THR A 42 13.48 -0.13 3.32
C THR A 42 13.44 1.23 4.01
N GLY A 43 13.22 1.26 5.33
CA GLY A 43 13.22 2.49 6.13
C GLY A 43 14.55 3.23 6.08
N VAL A 44 15.66 2.52 6.29
CA VAL A 44 17.02 3.10 6.21
C VAL A 44 17.34 3.60 4.81
N SER A 45 16.96 2.86 3.77
CA SER A 45 17.19 3.26 2.38
C SER A 45 16.44 4.53 2.02
N LEU A 46 15.18 4.65 2.44
CA LEU A 46 14.38 5.87 2.24
C LEU A 46 14.94 7.04 3.06
N PHE A 47 15.39 6.80 4.27
CA PHE A 47 16.07 7.81 5.08
C PHE A 47 17.29 8.38 4.35
N LEU A 48 18.21 7.52 3.91
CA LEU A 48 19.41 7.93 3.18
C LEU A 48 19.08 8.67 1.89
N LEU A 49 18.04 8.23 1.18
CA LEU A 49 17.56 8.89 -0.01
C LEU A 49 17.05 10.31 0.28
N PHE A 50 16.23 10.51 1.31
CA PHE A 50 15.74 11.83 1.69
C PHE A 50 16.87 12.77 2.14
N VAL A 51 17.83 12.25 2.91
CA VAL A 51 19.02 13.01 3.32
C VAL A 51 19.86 13.42 2.11
N SER A 52 20.07 12.53 1.13
CA SER A 52 20.83 12.83 -0.09
C SER A 52 20.19 13.89 -0.97
N PHE A 53 18.86 13.99 -0.96
CA PHE A 53 18.11 15.05 -1.65
C PHE A 53 17.94 16.33 -0.82
N GLY A 54 18.48 16.37 0.41
CA GLY A 54 18.37 17.53 1.30
C GLY A 54 16.94 17.79 1.78
N ILE A 55 16.08 16.76 1.76
CA ILE A 55 14.70 16.88 2.24
C ILE A 55 14.70 16.74 3.76
N SER A 56 14.22 17.77 4.47
CA SER A 56 14.05 17.71 5.92
C SER A 56 13.04 16.63 6.28
N GLN A 57 13.38 15.82 7.28
CA GLN A 57 12.48 14.78 7.80
C GLN A 57 11.29 15.42 8.50
N GLY A 58 10.12 14.82 8.37
CA GLY A 58 8.89 15.32 8.95
C GLY A 58 7.66 14.63 8.37
N PHE A 59 6.52 15.26 8.50
CA PHE A 59 5.23 14.72 8.01
C PHE A 59 5.27 14.32 6.52
N THR A 60 5.88 15.15 5.67
CA THR A 60 5.95 14.91 4.22
C THR A 60 6.76 13.66 3.88
N THR A 61 7.89 13.47 4.53
CA THR A 61 8.75 12.30 4.32
C THR A 61 8.08 11.00 4.79
N VAL A 62 7.37 11.03 5.91
CA VAL A 62 6.54 9.90 6.38
C VAL A 62 5.45 9.57 5.36
N VAL A 63 4.75 10.59 4.84
CA VAL A 63 3.71 10.39 3.81
C VAL A 63 4.29 9.73 2.56
N LEU A 64 5.40 10.26 2.03
CA LEU A 64 6.06 9.73 0.84
C LEU A 64 6.59 8.32 1.06
N ALA A 65 7.19 8.05 2.21
CA ALA A 65 7.69 6.73 2.58
C ALA A 65 6.55 5.70 2.59
N HIS A 66 5.43 6.01 3.24
CA HIS A 66 4.26 5.13 3.28
C HIS A 66 3.61 4.92 1.91
N ILE A 67 3.56 5.95 1.06
CA ILE A 67 3.07 5.79 -0.32
C ILE A 67 3.97 4.81 -1.06
N THR A 68 5.28 4.98 -0.99
CA THR A 68 6.25 4.15 -1.69
C THR A 68 6.21 2.70 -1.20
N PHE A 69 6.21 2.50 0.12
CA PHE A 69 6.19 1.17 0.74
C PHE A 69 4.89 0.40 0.50
N CYS A 70 3.73 1.06 0.59
CA CYS A 70 2.44 0.38 0.49
C CYS A 70 1.93 0.22 -0.95
N THR A 71 2.42 0.99 -1.94
CA THR A 71 1.98 0.91 -3.34
C THR A 71 2.12 -0.50 -3.94
N PRO A 72 3.22 -1.24 -3.73
CA PRO A 72 3.37 -2.61 -4.23
C PRO A 72 2.26 -3.55 -3.76
N TYR A 73 1.80 -3.42 -2.56
CA TYR A 73 0.73 -4.27 -1.99
C TYR A 73 -0.62 -3.99 -2.65
N VAL A 74 -0.91 -2.72 -2.97
CA VAL A 74 -2.13 -2.36 -3.73
C VAL A 74 -2.06 -2.95 -5.14
N VAL A 75 -0.92 -2.83 -5.84
CA VAL A 75 -0.72 -3.42 -7.16
C VAL A 75 -0.94 -4.94 -7.11
N LEU A 76 -0.38 -5.61 -6.09
CA LEU A 76 -0.53 -7.05 -5.91
C LEU A 76 -1.99 -7.46 -5.69
N SER A 77 -2.78 -6.65 -4.99
CA SER A 77 -4.20 -6.92 -4.71
C SER A 77 -5.10 -6.69 -5.93
N VAL A 78 -4.78 -5.70 -6.76
CA VAL A 78 -5.58 -5.34 -7.97
C VAL A 78 -5.22 -6.24 -9.16
N MET A 79 -3.96 -6.66 -9.31
CA MET A 79 -3.48 -7.43 -10.47
C MET A 79 -4.25 -8.75 -10.71
N PRO A 80 -4.61 -9.58 -9.71
CA PRO A 80 -5.41 -10.77 -9.92
C PRO A 80 -6.80 -10.50 -10.48
N ARG A 81 -7.40 -9.36 -10.14
CA ARG A 81 -8.71 -8.94 -10.66
C ARG A 81 -8.61 -8.57 -12.13
N LEU A 82 -7.59 -7.78 -12.50
CA LEU A 82 -7.31 -7.46 -13.89
C LEU A 82 -7.06 -8.70 -14.75
N LYS A 83 -6.33 -9.70 -14.21
CA LYS A 83 -6.08 -10.98 -14.91
C LYS A 83 -7.33 -11.84 -15.09
N LYS A 84 -8.30 -11.77 -14.19
CA LYS A 84 -9.56 -12.52 -14.25
C LYS A 84 -10.62 -11.82 -15.13
N MET A 85 -10.44 -10.54 -15.38
CA MET A 85 -11.35 -9.77 -16.23
C MET A 85 -11.36 -10.33 -17.65
N ASN A 86 -12.54 -10.47 -18.22
CA ASN A 86 -12.70 -10.83 -19.63
C ASN A 86 -12.37 -9.62 -20.51
N GLN A 87 -11.26 -9.69 -21.24
CA GLN A 87 -10.81 -8.61 -22.12
C GLN A 87 -11.81 -8.31 -23.25
N ASN A 88 -12.59 -9.31 -23.67
CA ASN A 88 -13.61 -9.14 -24.73
C ASN A 88 -14.66 -8.09 -24.33
N VAL A 89 -14.95 -7.93 -23.04
CA VAL A 89 -15.91 -6.90 -22.57
C VAL A 89 -15.37 -5.49 -22.78
N TYR A 90 -14.05 -5.31 -22.60
CA TYR A 90 -13.41 -4.03 -22.89
C TYR A 90 -13.38 -3.74 -24.38
N GLU A 91 -13.03 -4.72 -25.22
CA GLU A 91 -13.03 -4.59 -26.68
C GLU A 91 -14.44 -4.32 -27.21
N ALA A 92 -15.44 -5.06 -26.74
CA ALA A 92 -16.84 -4.83 -27.10
C ALA A 92 -17.33 -3.41 -26.74
N ALA A 93 -16.87 -2.84 -25.62
CA ALA A 93 -17.21 -1.47 -25.28
C ALA A 93 -16.60 -0.45 -26.27
N LEU A 94 -15.39 -0.70 -26.76
CA LEU A 94 -14.75 0.13 -27.78
C LEU A 94 -15.49 0.01 -29.13
N ASP A 95 -15.88 -1.19 -29.52
CA ASP A 95 -16.65 -1.46 -30.77
C ASP A 95 -18.02 -0.77 -30.76
N LEU A 96 -18.63 -0.63 -29.57
CA LEU A 96 -19.85 0.13 -29.36
C LEU A 96 -19.65 1.66 -29.36
N GLY A 97 -18.43 2.13 -29.69
CA GLY A 97 -18.13 3.55 -29.81
C GLY A 97 -17.73 4.24 -28.49
N ALA A 98 -17.46 3.49 -27.41
CA ALA A 98 -16.93 4.09 -26.19
C ALA A 98 -15.48 4.56 -26.39
N THR A 99 -15.15 5.74 -25.87
CA THR A 99 -13.75 6.16 -25.84
C THR A 99 -12.97 5.28 -24.85
N PRO A 100 -11.62 5.12 -25.01
CA PRO A 100 -10.79 4.33 -24.07
C PRO A 100 -10.97 4.75 -22.61
N PHE A 101 -11.13 6.04 -22.35
CA PHE A 101 -11.38 6.57 -21.02
C PHE A 101 -12.76 6.18 -20.47
N GLN A 102 -13.78 6.17 -21.33
CA GLN A 102 -15.13 5.72 -20.95
C GLN A 102 -15.15 4.22 -20.66
N ALA A 103 -14.50 3.42 -21.50
CA ALA A 103 -14.34 1.98 -21.29
C ALA A 103 -13.56 1.68 -19.99
N LEU A 104 -12.49 2.41 -19.72
CA LEU A 104 -11.76 2.32 -18.45
C LEU A 104 -12.66 2.58 -17.25
N ARG A 105 -13.44 3.66 -17.29
CA ARG A 105 -14.27 4.09 -16.16
C ARG A 105 -15.52 3.22 -15.97
N LYS A 106 -16.15 2.78 -17.06
CA LYS A 106 -17.44 2.06 -17.02
C LYS A 106 -17.29 0.53 -16.97
N VAL A 107 -16.16 0.00 -17.45
CA VAL A 107 -15.92 -1.46 -17.52
C VAL A 107 -14.83 -1.87 -16.57
N ILE A 108 -13.61 -1.32 -16.71
CA ILE A 108 -12.45 -1.79 -15.93
C ILE A 108 -12.58 -1.39 -14.46
N LEU A 109 -12.92 -0.14 -14.18
CA LEU A 109 -12.94 0.38 -12.80
C LEU A 109 -13.93 -0.36 -11.88
N PRO A 110 -15.19 -0.63 -12.29
CA PRO A 110 -16.10 -1.42 -11.47
C PRO A 110 -15.63 -2.86 -11.23
N GLU A 111 -15.00 -3.48 -12.22
CA GLU A 111 -14.52 -4.86 -12.16
C GLU A 111 -13.36 -5.01 -11.18
N ILE A 112 -12.45 -4.03 -11.14
CA ILE A 112 -11.30 -4.04 -10.21
C ILE A 112 -11.64 -3.49 -8.82
N PHE A 113 -12.80 -2.87 -8.63
CA PHE A 113 -13.20 -2.21 -7.39
C PHE A 113 -13.08 -3.13 -6.15
N PRO A 114 -13.50 -4.43 -6.17
CA PRO A 114 -13.28 -5.33 -5.05
C PRO A 114 -11.80 -5.57 -4.73
N GLY A 115 -10.94 -5.56 -5.77
CA GLY A 115 -9.48 -5.64 -5.61
C GLY A 115 -8.90 -4.38 -4.99
N MET A 116 -9.43 -3.21 -5.36
CA MET A 116 -9.04 -1.93 -4.77
C MET A 116 -9.39 -1.88 -3.27
N ILE A 117 -10.59 -2.32 -2.89
CA ILE A 117 -10.99 -2.40 -1.47
C ILE A 117 -10.06 -3.34 -0.69
N SER A 118 -9.76 -4.52 -1.23
CA SER A 118 -8.83 -5.46 -0.58
C SER A 118 -7.44 -4.86 -0.42
N GLY A 119 -6.94 -4.18 -1.45
CA GLY A 119 -5.67 -3.45 -1.42
C GLY A 119 -5.67 -2.31 -0.41
N PHE A 120 -6.78 -1.58 -0.31
CA PHE A 120 -6.96 -0.52 0.68
C PHE A 120 -6.87 -1.05 2.11
N ILE A 121 -7.61 -2.10 2.43
CA ILE A 121 -7.63 -2.70 3.78
C ILE A 121 -6.23 -3.23 4.14
N LEU A 122 -5.59 -3.98 3.22
CA LEU A 122 -4.25 -4.50 3.43
C LEU A 122 -3.24 -3.39 3.69
N ALA A 123 -3.22 -2.39 2.84
CA ALA A 123 -2.30 -1.27 2.94
C ALA A 123 -2.60 -0.35 4.14
N PHE A 124 -3.86 -0.28 4.59
CA PHE A 124 -4.25 0.40 5.81
C PHE A 124 -3.68 -0.31 7.05
N THR A 125 -3.86 -1.62 7.12
CA THR A 125 -3.32 -2.45 8.21
C THR A 125 -1.80 -2.33 8.28
N LEU A 126 -1.11 -2.49 7.16
CA LEU A 126 0.35 -2.32 7.09
C LEU A 126 0.82 -0.93 7.53
N SER A 127 0.08 0.12 7.15
CA SER A 127 0.43 1.50 7.52
C SER A 127 0.23 1.80 9.00
N ILE A 128 -0.71 1.13 9.68
CA ILE A 128 -0.91 1.30 11.14
C ILE A 128 0.15 0.52 11.91
N ASP A 129 0.47 -0.68 11.44
CA ASP A 129 1.42 -1.59 12.10
C ASP A 129 2.89 -1.20 11.84
N ASP A 130 3.13 -0.35 10.83
CA ASP A 130 4.49 0.07 10.48
C ASP A 130 5.12 0.93 11.57
N PHE A 131 6.18 0.40 12.14
CA PHE A 131 7.07 1.08 13.09
C PHE A 131 8.41 1.42 12.44
N ALA A 132 8.96 0.48 11.66
CA ALA A 132 10.33 0.56 11.18
C ALA A 132 10.53 1.70 10.18
N VAL A 133 9.70 1.79 9.14
CA VAL A 133 9.82 2.86 8.15
C VAL A 133 9.52 4.21 8.78
N THR A 134 8.50 4.26 9.65
CA THR A 134 8.10 5.49 10.33
C THR A 134 9.23 6.06 11.18
N ILE A 135 9.89 5.26 12.04
CA ILE A 135 10.91 5.76 12.97
C ILE A 135 12.11 6.38 12.25
N PHE A 136 12.46 5.88 11.07
CA PHE A 136 13.55 6.42 10.25
C PHE A 136 13.16 7.66 9.44
N THR A 137 11.87 7.87 9.16
CA THR A 137 11.42 8.97 8.30
C THR A 137 10.74 10.11 9.04
N ILE A 138 10.38 9.93 10.31
CA ILE A 138 9.62 10.91 11.10
C ILE A 138 10.46 12.12 11.52
N GLY A 139 11.78 11.96 11.71
CA GLY A 139 12.65 13.04 12.17
C GLY A 139 12.34 13.51 13.59
N ASN A 140 12.66 14.78 13.87
CA ASN A 140 12.53 15.40 15.21
C ASN A 140 11.27 16.27 15.35
N GLU A 141 10.31 16.22 14.44
CA GLU A 141 9.13 17.10 14.44
C GLU A 141 8.07 16.75 15.50
N GLY A 142 8.33 15.80 16.38
CA GLY A 142 7.38 15.41 17.44
C GLY A 142 6.11 14.72 16.94
N LEU A 143 6.10 14.28 15.68
CA LEU A 143 5.02 13.50 15.13
C LEU A 143 5.10 12.07 15.70
N GLU A 144 4.02 11.61 16.31
CA GLU A 144 3.92 10.22 16.79
C GLU A 144 2.85 9.49 16.00
N THR A 145 3.19 8.35 15.45
CA THR A 145 2.20 7.41 14.92
C THR A 145 1.78 6.46 16.04
N LEU A 146 0.67 5.75 15.85
CA LEU A 146 0.17 4.83 16.86
C LEU A 146 1.20 3.78 17.25
N SER A 147 1.93 3.21 16.27
CA SER A 147 2.98 2.21 16.49
C SER A 147 4.18 2.78 17.26
N THR A 148 4.64 3.99 16.91
CA THR A 148 5.75 4.65 17.62
C THR A 148 5.35 5.07 19.03
N TYR A 149 4.12 5.51 19.25
CA TYR A 149 3.59 5.86 20.56
C TYR A 149 3.51 4.64 21.48
N ILE A 150 2.93 3.53 21.00
CA ILE A 150 2.85 2.26 21.76
C ILE A 150 4.26 1.76 22.13
N TYR A 151 5.20 1.84 21.19
CA TYR A 151 6.59 1.44 21.45
C TYR A 151 7.27 2.32 22.50
N ALA A 152 7.10 3.65 22.42
CA ALA A 152 7.65 4.59 23.37
C ALA A 152 7.09 4.38 24.78
N ASP A 153 5.79 4.10 24.89
CA ASP A 153 5.11 3.82 26.16
C ASP A 153 5.56 2.48 26.77
N ALA A 154 5.64 1.44 25.95
CA ALA A 154 6.14 0.13 26.39
C ALA A 154 7.58 0.20 26.94
N ARG A 155 8.40 1.09 26.39
CA ARG A 155 9.79 1.27 26.80
C ARG A 155 9.94 2.05 28.11
N LYS A 156 8.93 2.85 28.51
CA LYS A 156 8.93 3.64 29.75
C LYS A 156 8.55 2.85 31.01
N GLY A 157 8.22 1.57 30.90
CA GLY A 157 7.93 0.73 32.05
C GLY A 157 6.66 -0.12 31.96
N GLY A 158 6.10 -0.28 30.78
CA GLY A 158 4.97 -1.10 30.46
C GLY A 158 3.81 -0.33 29.86
N LEU A 159 3.02 -1.03 29.04
CA LEU A 159 1.84 -0.45 28.40
C LEU A 159 0.84 0.06 29.44
N THR A 160 0.47 1.33 29.30
CA THR A 160 -0.65 1.89 30.09
C THR A 160 -1.91 1.03 29.94
N PRO A 161 -2.71 0.88 30.99
CA PRO A 161 -3.92 0.03 30.93
C PRO A 161 -4.85 0.34 29.79
N GLU A 162 -4.87 1.59 29.32
CA GLU A 162 -5.69 2.09 28.21
C GLU A 162 -5.21 1.60 26.82
N LEU A 163 -3.91 1.38 26.65
CA LEU A 163 -3.33 0.91 25.38
C LEU A 163 -3.42 -0.60 25.19
N ARG A 164 -3.60 -1.36 26.27
CA ARG A 164 -3.71 -2.83 26.18
C ARG A 164 -4.91 -3.31 25.36
N PRO A 165 -6.15 -2.82 25.56
CA PRO A 165 -7.28 -3.23 24.73
C PRO A 165 -7.15 -2.73 23.29
N LEU A 166 -6.50 -1.59 23.06
CA LEU A 166 -6.31 -1.04 21.74
C LEU A 166 -5.33 -1.88 20.90
N SER A 167 -4.21 -2.32 21.48
CA SER A 167 -3.28 -3.23 20.81
C SER A 167 -3.90 -4.60 20.53
N LEU A 168 -4.72 -5.13 21.43
CA LEU A 168 -5.46 -6.38 21.20
C LEU A 168 -6.49 -6.23 20.07
N SER A 169 -7.21 -5.11 20.00
CA SER A 169 -8.17 -4.87 18.92
C SER A 169 -7.51 -4.77 17.57
N LEU A 170 -6.32 -4.15 17.48
CA LEU A 170 -5.55 -4.10 16.25
C LEU A 170 -5.11 -5.49 15.77
N ILE A 171 -4.66 -6.36 16.68
CA ILE A 171 -4.33 -7.75 16.36
C ILE A 171 -5.57 -8.48 15.80
N HIS A 172 -6.74 -8.30 16.40
CA HIS A 172 -7.97 -8.90 15.90
C HIS A 172 -8.44 -8.37 14.54
N ILE A 173 -8.15 -7.11 14.23
CA ILE A 173 -8.49 -6.50 12.93
C ILE A 173 -7.51 -6.98 11.85
N SER A 174 -6.23 -7.12 12.19
CA SER A 174 -5.18 -7.54 11.25
C SER A 174 -5.20 -9.05 10.97
N GLU A 175 -5.69 -9.85 11.92
CA GLU A 175 -5.79 -11.30 11.76
C GLU A 175 -7.23 -11.71 11.42
N PRO A 176 -7.57 -11.92 10.12
CA PRO A 176 -8.91 -12.41 9.77
C PRO A 176 -9.07 -13.78 10.41
N THR A 177 -9.98 -13.88 11.37
CA THR A 177 -10.37 -15.12 12.03
C THR A 177 -10.54 -16.19 10.97
N ARG A 178 -9.61 -17.13 10.91
CA ARG A 178 -9.70 -18.35 10.12
C ARG A 178 -10.91 -19.11 10.68
N ARG A 179 -12.10 -18.88 10.11
CA ARG A 179 -13.24 -19.75 10.38
C ARG A 179 -12.81 -21.15 9.98
N ARG A 180 -12.54 -21.97 11.00
CA ARG A 180 -12.48 -23.42 10.86
C ARG A 180 -13.90 -23.84 10.49
N GLY A 181 -14.13 -24.13 9.21
CA GLY A 181 -15.22 -24.93 8.74
C GLY A 181 -14.77 -26.38 8.75
#